data_cbf8170b880b38d935e253775fb77c1c
#
_entry.id   cbf8170b880b38d935e253775fb77c1c
#
_cell.length_a   1.000
_cell.length_b   1.000
_cell.length_c   1.000
_cell.angle_alpha   90.00
_cell.angle_beta   90.00
_cell.angle_gamma   90.00
#
_symmetry.space_group_name_H-M   'P 1'
#
loop_
_entity.id
_entity.type
_entity.pdbx_description
1 polymer ?
#
loop_
_entity_poly.entity_id
_entity_poly.type
_entity_poly.pdbx_seq_one_letter_code
_entity_poly.pdbx_strand_id
1 'polypeptide(L)'
;MAAFPTTRKHAHLPGQGSVEFILVMPVLLTFLFAIGSFAMLSYQNTVIQHSLATLADALPAGWQEQDRNELVRDLVCDGTDLDKSRLTVTNARVKTETSGAVNDGDSIASDLGASTLRTETRRVAVEADIAYEYNDPLSLGRKTTLTRHVSHSYTTYTDWEVL
;
A
#
# COMPACT_ATOMS: atom_id res chain seq x y z
N MET A 1 -35.27 37.93 -62.11
CA MET A 1 -35.78 37.87 -60.71
C MET A 1 -34.99 36.83 -59.94
N ALA A 2 -34.08 37.28 -59.17
CA ALA A 2 -33.24 36.39 -58.36
C ALA A 2 -33.77 36.31 -56.89
N ALA A 3 -34.15 35.11 -56.46
CA ALA A 3 -34.63 34.87 -55.11
C ALA A 3 -33.42 34.77 -54.15
N PHE A 4 -33.37 35.61 -53.14
CA PHE A 4 -32.38 35.57 -52.10
C PHE A 4 -32.72 34.45 -51.11
N PRO A 5 -31.75 33.62 -50.71
CA PRO A 5 -32.01 32.62 -49.70
C PRO A 5 -32.11 33.29 -48.32
N THR A 6 -33.24 33.13 -47.67
CA THR A 6 -33.49 33.53 -46.27
C THR A 6 -32.69 32.60 -45.34
N THR A 7 -31.58 33.07 -44.82
CA THR A 7 -30.86 32.44 -43.74
C THR A 7 -31.70 32.42 -42.46
N ARG A 8 -32.25 31.26 -42.09
CA ARG A 8 -32.88 31.05 -40.79
C ARG A 8 -31.83 31.25 -39.71
N LYS A 9 -31.86 32.37 -39.02
CA LYS A 9 -31.16 32.56 -37.76
C LYS A 9 -31.76 31.59 -36.76
N HIS A 10 -30.97 30.59 -36.34
CA HIS A 10 -31.32 29.79 -35.18
C HIS A 10 -31.37 30.72 -33.98
N ALA A 11 -32.56 31.02 -33.49
CA ALA A 11 -32.75 31.73 -32.24
C ALA A 11 -32.24 30.83 -31.10
N HIS A 12 -31.06 31.15 -30.57
CA HIS A 12 -30.62 30.58 -29.30
C HIS A 12 -31.61 31.02 -28.22
N LEU A 13 -32.41 30.10 -27.71
CA LEU A 13 -33.30 30.33 -26.57
C LEU A 13 -32.41 30.58 -25.34
N PRO A 14 -32.47 31.79 -24.77
CA PRO A 14 -31.72 32.06 -23.53
C PRO A 14 -32.39 31.27 -22.41
N GLY A 15 -31.66 30.28 -21.88
CA GLY A 15 -32.13 29.40 -20.77
C GLY A 15 -31.84 27.91 -21.00
N GLN A 16 -31.66 27.46 -22.23
CA GLN A 16 -31.40 26.05 -22.53
C GLN A 16 -30.10 25.57 -21.88
N GLY A 17 -29.02 26.38 -21.89
CA GLY A 17 -27.74 26.04 -21.26
C GLY A 17 -27.81 25.89 -19.73
N SER A 18 -28.71 26.66 -19.07
CA SER A 18 -28.89 26.53 -17.61
C SER A 18 -29.55 25.21 -17.22
N VAL A 19 -30.50 24.72 -18.01
CA VAL A 19 -31.19 23.44 -17.74
C VAL A 19 -30.24 22.27 -17.99
N GLU A 20 -29.44 22.33 -19.05
CA GLU A 20 -28.43 21.32 -19.36
C GLU A 20 -27.36 21.28 -18.26
N PHE A 21 -26.92 22.44 -17.76
CA PHE A 21 -25.94 22.51 -16.66
C PHE A 21 -26.49 21.89 -15.37
N ILE A 22 -27.75 22.18 -14.99
CA ILE A 22 -28.37 21.60 -13.78
C ILE A 22 -28.49 20.08 -13.88
N LEU A 23 -28.70 19.52 -15.06
CA LEU A 23 -28.77 18.08 -15.28
C LEU A 23 -27.37 17.41 -15.29
N VAL A 24 -26.38 18.08 -15.85
CA VAL A 24 -25.00 17.52 -15.95
C VAL A 24 -24.23 17.62 -14.64
N MET A 25 -24.45 18.68 -13.84
CA MET A 25 -23.71 18.91 -12.61
C MET A 25 -23.78 17.76 -11.58
N PRO A 26 -24.95 17.18 -11.25
CA PRO A 26 -25.02 16.06 -10.31
C PRO A 26 -24.26 14.85 -10.80
N VAL A 27 -24.28 14.57 -12.09
CA VAL A 27 -23.55 13.45 -12.71
C VAL A 27 -22.05 13.71 -12.61
N LEU A 28 -21.61 14.92 -12.95
CA LEU A 28 -20.20 15.31 -12.85
C LEU A 28 -19.68 15.20 -11.42
N LEU A 29 -20.44 15.73 -10.45
CA LEU A 29 -20.09 15.65 -9.03
C LEU A 29 -19.99 14.19 -8.55
N THR A 30 -20.91 13.32 -8.96
CA THR A 30 -20.87 11.91 -8.62
C THR A 30 -19.59 11.26 -9.17
N PHE A 31 -19.20 11.57 -10.39
CA PHE A 31 -17.95 11.10 -10.98
C PHE A 31 -16.72 11.61 -10.24
N LEU A 32 -16.68 12.88 -9.86
CA LEU A 32 -15.57 13.45 -9.10
C LEU A 32 -15.43 12.78 -7.72
N PHE A 33 -16.53 12.55 -7.03
CA PHE A 33 -16.52 11.83 -5.75
C PHE A 33 -16.08 10.37 -5.91
N ALA A 34 -16.53 9.69 -6.97
CA ALA A 34 -16.12 8.31 -7.25
C ALA A 34 -14.61 8.23 -7.51
N ILE A 35 -14.04 9.14 -8.31
CA ILE A 35 -12.61 9.22 -8.56
C ILE A 35 -11.85 9.50 -7.26
N GLY A 36 -12.32 10.46 -6.45
CA GLY A 36 -11.72 10.79 -5.16
C GLY A 36 -11.72 9.61 -4.18
N SER A 37 -12.82 8.87 -4.08
CA SER A 37 -12.91 7.67 -3.25
C SER A 37 -11.96 6.58 -3.73
N PHE A 38 -11.88 6.34 -5.03
CA PHE A 38 -10.95 5.36 -5.59
C PHE A 38 -9.49 5.75 -5.36
N ALA A 39 -9.16 7.03 -5.55
CA ALA A 39 -7.81 7.54 -5.30
C ALA A 39 -7.41 7.36 -3.82
N MET A 40 -8.32 7.65 -2.88
CA MET A 40 -8.08 7.47 -1.46
C MET A 40 -7.85 6.00 -1.09
N LEU A 41 -8.66 5.09 -1.62
CA LEU A 41 -8.50 3.64 -1.45
C LEU A 41 -7.14 3.15 -1.98
N SER A 42 -6.78 3.60 -3.19
CA SER A 42 -5.52 3.23 -3.83
C SER A 42 -4.32 3.74 -3.03
N TYR A 43 -4.40 4.97 -2.53
CA TYR A 43 -3.36 5.56 -1.70
C TYR A 43 -3.14 4.76 -0.41
N GLN A 44 -4.21 4.51 0.36
CA GLN A 44 -4.11 3.74 1.62
C GLN A 44 -3.57 2.32 1.39
N ASN A 45 -4.01 1.67 0.31
CA ASN A 45 -3.50 0.37 -0.05
C ASN A 45 -1.99 0.39 -0.37
N THR A 46 -1.52 1.41 -1.09
CA THR A 46 -0.10 1.58 -1.41
C THR A 46 0.72 1.85 -0.15
N VAL A 47 0.22 2.69 0.75
CA VAL A 47 0.86 3.01 2.02
C VAL A 47 1.03 1.75 2.88
N ILE A 48 -0.03 0.94 3.04
CA ILE A 48 0.04 -0.32 3.80
C ILE A 48 1.04 -1.28 3.17
N GLN A 49 1.06 -1.42 1.84
CA GLN A 49 2.02 -2.29 1.16
C GLN A 49 3.46 -1.83 1.34
N HIS A 50 3.71 -0.53 1.27
CA HIS A 50 5.04 0.02 1.45
C HIS A 50 5.56 -0.20 2.87
N SER A 51 4.71 0.03 3.89
CA SER A 51 5.08 -0.22 5.29
C SER A 51 5.43 -1.68 5.53
N LEU A 52 4.67 -2.59 4.95
CA LEU A 52 4.95 -4.02 5.07
C LEU A 52 6.24 -4.43 4.36
N ALA A 53 6.59 -3.76 3.26
CA ALA A 53 7.85 -4.00 2.56
C ALA A 53 9.08 -3.57 3.38
N THR A 54 8.95 -2.56 4.22
CA THR A 54 10.03 -2.06 5.09
C THR A 54 10.03 -2.69 6.48
N LEU A 55 9.05 -3.50 6.80
CA LEU A 55 8.85 -4.09 8.13
C LEU A 55 10.01 -4.98 8.61
N ALA A 56 10.75 -5.60 7.67
CA ALA A 56 11.89 -6.44 7.99
C ALA A 56 13.03 -5.71 8.67
N ASP A 57 13.31 -4.54 8.13
CA ASP A 57 14.42 -3.73 8.61
C ASP A 57 14.06 -3.04 9.94
N ALA A 58 12.75 -2.96 10.23
CA ALA A 58 12.22 -2.31 11.42
C ALA A 58 11.91 -3.25 12.60
N LEU A 59 12.09 -4.58 12.44
CA LEU A 59 11.81 -5.53 13.52
C LEU A 59 12.70 -5.25 14.75
N PRO A 60 12.11 -4.90 15.91
CA PRO A 60 12.89 -4.61 17.12
C PRO A 60 13.51 -5.89 17.69
N ALA A 61 14.61 -5.74 18.41
CA ALA A 61 15.20 -6.84 19.17
C ALA A 61 14.18 -7.34 20.21
N GLY A 62 13.97 -8.66 20.29
CA GLY A 62 13.00 -9.26 21.22
C GLY A 62 11.54 -9.29 20.72
N TRP A 63 11.30 -9.05 19.45
CA TRP A 63 9.96 -9.09 18.83
C TRP A 63 9.20 -10.42 19.08
N GLN A 64 9.91 -11.51 19.35
CA GLN A 64 9.32 -12.84 19.59
C GLN A 64 8.45 -12.91 20.86
N GLU A 65 8.70 -12.03 21.83
CA GLU A 65 8.00 -11.96 23.11
C GLU A 65 6.76 -11.06 23.07
N GLN A 66 6.60 -10.27 21.98
CA GLN A 66 5.50 -9.34 21.82
C GLN A 66 4.30 -9.98 21.15
N ASP A 67 3.11 -9.41 21.38
CA ASP A 67 1.94 -9.78 20.60
C ASP A 67 2.16 -9.40 19.12
N ARG A 68 2.09 -10.42 18.27
CA ARG A 68 2.38 -10.27 16.84
C ARG A 68 1.41 -9.33 16.12
N ASN A 69 0.14 -9.29 16.55
CA ASN A 69 -0.85 -8.39 15.98
C ASN A 69 -0.54 -6.93 16.34
N GLU A 70 -0.16 -6.67 17.61
CA GLU A 70 0.25 -5.34 18.05
C GLU A 70 1.56 -4.91 17.39
N LEU A 71 2.54 -5.81 17.33
CA LEU A 71 3.82 -5.55 16.68
C LEU A 71 3.62 -5.10 15.21
N VAL A 72 2.87 -5.88 14.43
CA VAL A 72 2.62 -5.53 13.02
C VAL A 72 1.82 -4.24 12.90
N ARG A 73 0.84 -4.01 13.79
CA ARG A 73 0.07 -2.76 13.82
C ARG A 73 0.97 -1.55 14.08
N ASP A 74 1.84 -1.64 15.07
CA ASP A 74 2.73 -0.55 15.46
C ASP A 74 3.72 -0.24 14.35
N LEU A 75 4.36 -1.26 13.77
CA LEU A 75 5.31 -1.08 12.68
C LEU A 75 4.67 -0.51 11.41
N VAL A 76 3.42 -0.89 11.10
CA VAL A 76 2.68 -0.29 9.97
C VAL A 76 2.35 1.18 10.23
N CYS A 77 2.00 1.54 11.47
CA CYS A 77 1.65 2.92 11.82
C CYS A 77 2.89 3.82 12.00
N ASP A 78 4.00 3.31 12.54
CA ASP A 78 5.22 4.09 12.77
C ASP A 78 5.86 4.59 11.46
N GLY A 79 5.71 3.83 10.39
CA GLY A 79 6.21 4.20 9.06
C GLY A 79 5.24 5.01 8.20
N THR A 80 4.04 5.36 8.71
CA THR A 80 2.97 5.94 7.92
C THR A 80 2.11 6.92 8.72
N ASP A 81 1.35 7.76 8.01
CA ASP A 81 0.34 8.66 8.60
C ASP A 81 -1.00 7.94 8.91
N LEU A 82 -0.99 6.61 9.01
CA LEU A 82 -2.20 5.84 9.31
C LEU A 82 -2.57 5.96 10.80
N ASP A 83 -3.85 6.21 11.06
CA ASP A 83 -4.37 6.29 12.42
C ASP A 83 -4.45 4.88 13.05
N LYS A 84 -3.62 4.65 14.09
CA LYS A 84 -3.54 3.39 14.82
C LYS A 84 -4.90 2.92 15.38
N SER A 85 -5.79 3.87 15.72
CA SER A 85 -7.13 3.55 16.24
C SER A 85 -8.06 2.96 15.19
N ARG A 86 -7.76 3.16 13.91
CA ARG A 86 -8.54 2.70 12.76
C ARG A 86 -7.95 1.46 12.09
N LEU A 87 -6.74 1.05 12.51
CA LEU A 87 -6.05 -0.11 11.98
C LEU A 87 -6.25 -1.30 12.90
N THR A 88 -6.85 -2.36 12.39
CA THR A 88 -6.99 -3.65 13.08
C THR A 88 -6.16 -4.69 12.35
N VAL A 89 -5.28 -5.36 13.08
CA VAL A 89 -4.47 -6.46 12.56
C VAL A 89 -4.88 -7.74 13.26
N THR A 90 -5.13 -8.77 12.47
CA THR A 90 -5.50 -10.11 12.95
C THR A 90 -4.68 -11.17 12.25
N ASN A 91 -4.55 -12.35 12.86
CA ASN A 91 -3.84 -13.49 12.29
C ASN A 91 -2.38 -13.20 11.91
N ALA A 92 -1.72 -12.26 12.57
CA ALA A 92 -0.33 -11.93 12.27
C ALA A 92 0.59 -13.11 12.58
N ARG A 93 1.39 -13.51 11.58
CA ARG A 93 2.40 -14.55 11.66
C ARG A 93 3.72 -14.00 11.14
N VAL A 94 4.73 -14.07 11.98
CA VAL A 94 6.09 -13.72 11.58
C VAL A 94 6.91 -15.00 11.69
N LYS A 95 7.47 -15.45 10.57
CA LYS A 95 8.37 -16.61 10.49
C LYS A 95 9.76 -16.12 10.12
N THR A 96 10.75 -16.62 10.82
CA THR A 96 12.15 -16.36 10.51
C THR A 96 12.82 -17.68 10.20
N GLU A 97 13.39 -17.79 9.03
CA GLU A 97 14.21 -18.91 8.59
C GLU A 97 15.63 -18.41 8.41
N THR A 98 16.56 -19.02 9.13
CA THR A 98 17.99 -18.74 9.01
C THR A 98 18.63 -19.88 8.24
N SER A 99 19.23 -19.58 7.11
CA SER A 99 20.01 -20.53 6.31
C SER A 99 21.45 -20.09 6.29
N GLY A 100 22.33 -20.91 6.81
CA GLY A 100 23.78 -20.72 6.75
C GLY A 100 24.39 -21.57 5.64
N ALA A 101 25.13 -20.97 4.71
CA ALA A 101 25.96 -21.67 3.78
C ALA A 101 27.43 -21.46 4.15
N VAL A 102 28.15 -22.56 4.27
CA VAL A 102 29.61 -22.54 4.40
C VAL A 102 30.18 -22.90 3.03
N ASN A 103 30.79 -21.93 2.37
CA ASN A 103 31.47 -22.15 1.10
C ASN A 103 32.95 -22.43 1.37
N ASP A 104 33.35 -23.68 1.21
CA ASP A 104 34.75 -24.14 1.33
C ASP A 104 35.43 -23.94 -0.02
N GLY A 105 36.44 -23.09 -0.09
CA GLY A 105 37.25 -22.94 -1.31
C GLY A 105 36.71 -22.00 -2.37
N ASP A 106 35.85 -21.04 -2.01
CA ASP A 106 35.41 -20.03 -2.95
C ASP A 106 36.55 -19.04 -3.28
N SER A 107 36.61 -18.62 -4.54
CA SER A 107 37.66 -17.72 -5.04
C SER A 107 37.77 -16.42 -4.25
N ILE A 108 36.63 -15.94 -3.71
CA ILE A 108 36.57 -14.73 -2.87
C ILE A 108 37.23 -14.94 -1.51
N ALA A 109 37.06 -16.13 -0.89
CA ALA A 109 37.68 -16.45 0.38
C ALA A 109 39.20 -16.54 0.25
N SER A 110 39.71 -17.09 -0.84
CA SER A 110 41.15 -17.17 -1.10
C SER A 110 41.78 -15.79 -1.38
N ASP A 111 41.07 -14.88 -2.03
CA ASP A 111 41.53 -13.49 -2.26
C ASP A 111 41.61 -12.68 -0.96
N LEU A 112 40.77 -13.00 0.03
CA LEU A 112 40.77 -12.40 1.35
C LEU A 112 41.74 -13.10 2.33
N GLY A 113 42.42 -14.17 1.89
CA GLY A 113 43.34 -14.95 2.71
C GLY A 113 42.65 -15.85 3.74
N ALA A 114 41.37 -16.12 3.59
CA ALA A 114 40.56 -16.97 4.43
C ALA A 114 40.37 -18.36 3.82
N SER A 115 40.33 -19.39 4.62
CA SER A 115 40.06 -20.76 4.14
C SER A 115 38.60 -21.09 3.96
N THR A 116 37.70 -20.38 4.66
CA THR A 116 36.25 -20.59 4.66
C THR A 116 35.49 -19.29 4.79
N LEU A 117 34.43 -19.16 4.06
CA LEU A 117 33.50 -18.01 4.14
C LEU A 117 32.14 -18.51 4.60
N ARG A 118 31.69 -18.05 5.76
CA ARG A 118 30.37 -18.35 6.26
C ARG A 118 29.41 -17.21 5.92
N THR A 119 28.41 -17.51 5.10
CA THR A 119 27.35 -16.55 4.77
C THR A 119 26.07 -16.97 5.49
N GLU A 120 25.55 -16.14 6.34
CA GLU A 120 24.26 -16.35 6.98
C GLU A 120 23.18 -15.52 6.30
N THR A 121 22.17 -16.20 5.78
CA THR A 121 21.03 -15.56 5.12
C THR A 121 19.81 -15.73 6.01
N ARG A 122 19.21 -14.63 6.40
CA ARG A 122 17.99 -14.60 7.20
C ARG A 122 16.80 -14.24 6.32
N ARG A 123 15.83 -15.14 6.23
CA ARG A 123 14.55 -14.90 5.56
C ARG A 123 13.48 -14.60 6.59
N VAL A 124 12.81 -13.48 6.44
CA VAL A 124 11.67 -13.10 7.28
C VAL A 124 10.41 -13.11 6.41
N ALA A 125 9.40 -13.86 6.81
CA ALA A 125 8.10 -13.88 6.17
C ALA A 125 7.05 -13.37 7.16
N VAL A 126 6.26 -12.39 6.73
CA VAL A 126 5.16 -11.80 7.50
C VAL A 126 3.86 -12.03 6.77
N GLU A 127 2.89 -12.61 7.46
CA GLU A 127 1.52 -12.81 7.00
C GLU A 127 0.59 -12.16 8.01
N ALA A 128 -0.36 -11.36 7.56
CA ALA A 128 -1.36 -10.74 8.42
C ALA A 128 -2.63 -10.38 7.66
N ASP A 129 -3.76 -10.38 8.36
CA ASP A 129 -5.01 -9.83 7.88
C ASP A 129 -5.16 -8.41 8.45
N ILE A 130 -5.17 -7.42 7.57
CA ILE A 130 -5.23 -6.01 7.92
C ILE A 130 -6.58 -5.45 7.53
N ALA A 131 -7.25 -4.81 8.49
CA ALA A 131 -8.49 -4.09 8.29
C ALA A 131 -8.29 -2.62 8.68
N TYR A 132 -8.54 -1.70 7.74
CA TYR A 132 -8.45 -0.27 7.97
C TYR A 132 -9.79 0.42 7.74
N GLU A 133 -10.27 1.16 8.76
CA GLU A 133 -11.49 1.96 8.67
C GLU A 133 -11.18 3.34 8.13
N TYR A 134 -11.85 3.73 7.05
CA TYR A 134 -11.73 5.07 6.48
C TYR A 134 -13.10 5.69 6.24
N ASN A 135 -13.12 7.02 6.21
CA ASN A 135 -14.31 7.79 5.87
C ASN A 135 -14.37 7.93 4.34
N ASP A 136 -15.25 7.18 3.72
CA ASP A 136 -15.49 7.30 2.28
C ASP A 136 -16.41 8.49 2.01
N PRO A 137 -16.01 9.48 1.20
CA PRO A 137 -16.84 10.63 0.86
C PRO A 137 -18.15 10.28 0.14
N LEU A 138 -18.19 9.12 -0.56
CA LEU A 138 -19.43 8.61 -1.18
C LEU A 138 -20.39 7.95 -0.20
N SER A 139 -19.90 7.49 0.94
CA SER A 139 -20.71 6.74 1.91
C SER A 139 -21.56 7.63 2.82
N LEU A 140 -21.63 8.96 2.55
CA LEU A 140 -22.43 9.93 3.32
C LEU A 140 -22.16 9.85 4.84
N GLY A 141 -20.88 9.69 5.21
CA GLY A 141 -20.45 9.62 6.61
C GLY A 141 -20.50 8.22 7.22
N ARG A 142 -20.75 7.17 6.43
CA ARG A 142 -20.55 5.80 6.87
C ARG A 142 -19.07 5.43 6.80
N LYS A 143 -18.61 4.69 7.79
CA LYS A 143 -17.28 4.12 7.79
C LYS A 143 -17.23 2.93 6.85
N THR A 144 -16.26 2.88 6.00
CA THR A 144 -15.97 1.74 5.12
C THR A 144 -14.69 1.07 5.60
N THR A 145 -14.69 -0.26 5.64
CA THR A 145 -13.54 -1.05 6.07
C THR A 145 -12.87 -1.69 4.87
N LEU A 146 -11.61 -1.38 4.68
CA LEU A 146 -10.75 -2.06 3.72
C LEU A 146 -10.11 -3.27 4.43
N THR A 147 -10.48 -4.47 4.06
CA THR A 147 -9.87 -5.70 4.59
C THR A 147 -8.96 -6.31 3.54
N ARG A 148 -7.74 -6.66 3.93
CA ARG A 148 -6.77 -7.28 3.05
C ARG A 148 -5.93 -8.31 3.77
N HIS A 149 -5.74 -9.46 3.11
CA HIS A 149 -4.70 -10.42 3.48
C HIS A 149 -3.39 -10.00 2.83
N VAL A 150 -2.33 -9.94 3.64
CA VAL A 150 -1.00 -9.56 3.19
C VAL A 150 -0.02 -10.65 3.54
N SER A 151 0.77 -11.06 2.55
CA SER A 151 1.89 -11.96 2.73
C SER A 151 3.11 -11.34 2.05
N HIS A 152 4.14 -11.08 2.83
CA HIS A 152 5.40 -10.53 2.31
C HIS A 152 6.58 -11.30 2.87
N SER A 153 7.57 -11.60 2.02
CA SER A 153 8.79 -12.25 2.44
C SER A 153 9.99 -11.51 1.88
N TYR A 154 10.98 -11.30 2.74
CA TYR A 154 12.25 -10.67 2.37
C TYR A 154 13.42 -11.45 2.91
N THR A 155 14.56 -11.25 2.28
CA THR A 155 15.81 -11.89 2.63
C THR A 155 16.78 -10.79 3.04
N THR A 156 17.21 -10.81 4.29
CA THR A 156 18.28 -9.93 4.78
C THR A 156 19.57 -10.75 4.82
N TYR A 157 20.65 -10.16 4.33
CA TYR A 157 21.99 -10.71 4.48
C TYR A 157 22.56 -10.17 5.78
N THR A 158 22.80 -11.04 6.74
CA THR A 158 23.45 -10.69 8.00
C THR A 158 24.69 -11.56 8.14
N ASP A 159 25.81 -10.95 8.29
CA ASP A 159 27.12 -11.45 8.68
C ASP A 159 27.93 -12.28 7.66
N TRP A 160 29.09 -11.69 7.42
CA TRP A 160 30.24 -12.32 6.82
C TRP A 160 31.20 -12.68 7.95
N GLU A 161 31.38 -13.93 8.29
CA GLU A 161 32.40 -14.37 9.19
C GLU A 161 33.52 -15.04 8.38
N VAL A 162 34.71 -14.45 8.47
CA VAL A 162 35.94 -14.98 7.88
C VAL A 162 36.57 -15.89 8.95
N LEU A 163 36.55 -17.18 8.70
CA LEU A 163 37.16 -18.20 9.59
C LEU A 163 38.55 -18.57 9.10
#